data_35abf7d89c04fa869d4939c9c673b619
#
_entry.id   35abf7d89c04fa869d4939c9c673b619
#
_cell.length_a   1.000
_cell.length_b   1.000
_cell.length_c   1.000
_cell.angle_alpha   90.00
_cell.angle_beta   90.00
_cell.angle_gamma   90.00
#
_symmetry.space_group_name_H-M   'P 1'
#
loop_
_entity.id
_entity.type
_entity.pdbx_description
1 polymer ?
#
loop_
_entity_poly.entity_id
_entity_poly.type
_entity_poly.pdbx_seq_one_letter_code
_entity_poly.pdbx_strand_id
1 'polypeptide(L)'
;MNINLDPDLAAIVAQAKSANPNPPHPADIPLEVFRAGYVMQGRLQATQGLHCDTVYDTSIESDACVVPVRVYRAKGSQAAAPGLIFIHGGGFTIGNLDLHDSLCRQLAIEAAVTVIALDYRLAPEHKFPAAVEDCLAATRWILANAAALQLQANTIAIGGDSAG
;
A
#
# COMPACT_ATOMS: atom_id res chain seq x y z
N MET A 1 -20.16 20.04 18.12
CA MET A 1 -18.92 20.69 17.65
C MET A 1 -19.10 21.01 16.17
N ASN A 2 -19.20 22.29 15.79
CA ASN A 2 -19.22 22.66 14.37
C ASN A 2 -17.79 22.61 13.85
N ILE A 3 -17.48 21.56 13.10
CA ILE A 3 -16.20 21.45 12.39
C ILE A 3 -16.33 22.31 11.13
N ASN A 4 -15.51 23.35 11.02
CA ASN A 4 -15.42 24.16 9.81
C ASN A 4 -14.53 23.41 8.81
N LEU A 5 -15.20 22.69 7.86
CA LEU A 5 -14.50 21.95 6.81
C LEU A 5 -14.05 22.91 5.71
N ASP A 6 -12.93 22.60 5.09
CA ASP A 6 -12.56 23.18 3.80
C ASP A 6 -13.71 23.02 2.79
N PRO A 7 -14.00 24.04 1.95
CA PRO A 7 -15.12 23.99 1.02
C PRO A 7 -15.14 22.75 0.09
N ASP A 8 -13.99 22.35 -0.42
CA ASP A 8 -13.88 21.19 -1.31
C ASP A 8 -14.17 19.89 -0.55
N LEU A 9 -13.64 19.77 0.67
CA LEU A 9 -13.92 18.63 1.53
C LEU A 9 -15.40 18.60 1.96
N ALA A 10 -15.99 19.74 2.25
CA ALA A 10 -17.41 19.85 2.57
C ALA A 10 -18.29 19.38 1.41
N ALA A 11 -17.93 19.72 0.16
CA ALA A 11 -18.64 19.26 -1.03
C ALA A 11 -18.55 17.74 -1.21
N ILE A 12 -17.37 17.14 -1.03
CA ILE A 12 -17.15 15.68 -1.09
C ILE A 12 -18.01 14.96 -0.02
N VAL A 13 -17.99 15.47 1.22
CA VAL A 13 -18.77 14.90 2.33
C VAL A 13 -20.27 15.02 2.05
N ALA A 14 -20.73 16.15 1.52
CA ALA A 14 -22.15 16.35 1.15
C ALA A 14 -22.58 15.37 0.04
N GLN A 15 -21.76 15.19 -0.98
CA GLN A 15 -22.01 14.25 -2.07
C GLN A 15 -22.08 12.81 -1.56
N ALA A 16 -21.15 12.41 -0.71
CA ALA A 16 -21.14 11.07 -0.12
C ALA A 16 -22.40 10.80 0.73
N LYS A 17 -22.81 11.77 1.55
CA LYS A 17 -24.05 11.69 2.35
C LYS A 17 -25.30 11.64 1.48
N SER A 18 -25.33 12.38 0.38
CA SER A 18 -26.47 12.36 -0.56
C SER A 18 -26.58 11.01 -1.29
N ALA A 19 -25.45 10.43 -1.67
CA ALA A 19 -25.40 9.14 -2.35
C ALA A 19 -25.80 7.97 -1.43
N ASN A 20 -25.45 8.05 -0.15
CA ASN A 20 -25.82 7.05 0.86
C ASN A 20 -26.13 7.73 2.19
N PRO A 21 -27.42 8.11 2.42
CA PRO A 21 -27.84 8.84 3.62
C PRO A 21 -27.70 8.03 4.93
N ASN A 22 -27.84 6.71 4.84
CA ASN A 22 -27.78 5.79 5.97
C ASN A 22 -26.85 4.61 5.62
N PRO A 23 -25.53 4.82 5.57
CA PRO A 23 -24.62 3.73 5.31
C PRO A 23 -24.69 2.72 6.46
N PRO A 24 -24.60 1.41 6.17
CA PRO A 24 -24.49 0.41 7.22
C PRO A 24 -23.24 0.68 8.07
N HIS A 25 -23.31 0.33 9.35
CA HIS A 25 -22.11 0.41 10.17
C HIS A 25 -21.06 -0.58 9.64
N PRO A 26 -19.77 -0.21 9.56
CA PRO A 26 -18.74 -1.11 9.02
C PRO A 26 -18.71 -2.51 9.66
N ALA A 27 -19.04 -2.61 10.94
CA ALA A 27 -19.11 -3.89 11.66
C ALA A 27 -20.27 -4.81 11.21
N ASP A 28 -21.26 -4.26 10.51
CA ASP A 28 -22.43 -5.02 10.02
C ASP A 28 -22.22 -5.53 8.58
N ILE A 29 -21.09 -5.15 7.96
CA ILE A 29 -20.75 -5.56 6.59
C ILE A 29 -19.84 -6.81 6.67
N PRO A 30 -20.19 -7.91 5.95
CA PRO A 30 -19.26 -9.04 5.84
C PRO A 30 -17.89 -8.58 5.37
N LEU A 31 -16.83 -9.09 6.01
CA LEU A 31 -15.46 -8.60 5.81
C LEU A 31 -15.01 -8.67 4.35
N GLU A 32 -15.36 -9.75 3.64
CA GLU A 32 -15.05 -9.91 2.22
C GLU A 32 -15.70 -8.83 1.35
N VAL A 33 -16.95 -8.45 1.67
CA VAL A 33 -17.68 -7.38 0.96
C VAL A 33 -17.04 -6.03 1.25
N PHE A 34 -16.66 -5.80 2.51
CA PHE A 34 -15.97 -4.59 2.92
C PHE A 34 -14.61 -4.43 2.23
N ARG A 35 -13.79 -5.49 2.19
CA ARG A 35 -12.50 -5.53 1.49
C ARG A 35 -12.66 -5.28 -0.01
N ALA A 36 -13.59 -5.98 -0.66
CA ALA A 36 -13.87 -5.80 -2.09
C ALA A 36 -14.31 -4.38 -2.43
N GLY A 37 -15.19 -3.80 -1.61
CA GLY A 37 -15.64 -2.41 -1.75
C GLY A 37 -14.49 -1.40 -1.64
N TYR A 38 -13.59 -1.63 -0.71
CA TYR A 38 -12.42 -0.77 -0.51
C TYR A 38 -11.45 -0.80 -1.69
N VAL A 39 -11.17 -1.99 -2.23
CA VAL A 39 -10.34 -2.16 -3.43
C VAL A 39 -11.00 -1.50 -4.65
N MET A 40 -12.31 -1.68 -4.82
CA MET A 40 -13.06 -1.04 -5.91
C MET A 40 -13.01 0.49 -5.81
N GLN A 41 -13.20 1.04 -4.62
CA GLN A 41 -13.08 2.49 -4.38
C GLN A 41 -11.69 3.02 -4.72
N GLY A 42 -10.64 2.32 -4.30
CA GLY A 42 -9.26 2.68 -4.63
C GLY A 42 -9.00 2.71 -6.13
N ARG A 43 -9.52 1.72 -6.88
CA ARG A 43 -9.43 1.67 -8.35
C ARG A 43 -10.15 2.85 -9.02
N LEU A 44 -11.31 3.26 -8.51
CA LEU A 44 -12.06 4.41 -9.04
C LEU A 44 -11.34 5.74 -8.77
N GLN A 45 -10.60 5.83 -7.69
CA GLN A 45 -9.83 7.02 -7.31
C GLN A 45 -8.40 7.02 -7.86
N ALA A 46 -7.98 5.92 -8.49
CA ALA A 46 -6.64 5.77 -9.01
C ALA A 46 -6.31 6.83 -10.08
N THR A 47 -5.16 7.47 -9.94
CA THR A 47 -4.65 8.41 -10.94
C THR A 47 -4.34 7.66 -12.23
N GLN A 48 -4.92 8.12 -13.33
CA GLN A 48 -4.69 7.52 -14.65
C GLN A 48 -3.34 7.96 -15.24
N GLY A 49 -2.77 7.13 -16.12
CA GLY A 49 -1.57 7.50 -16.87
C GLY A 49 -0.24 7.36 -16.12
N LEU A 50 -0.24 6.77 -14.93
CA LEU A 50 1.00 6.51 -14.19
C LEU A 50 1.70 5.25 -14.74
N HIS A 51 2.74 5.45 -15.55
CA HIS A 51 3.48 4.37 -16.19
C HIS A 51 4.87 4.21 -15.57
N CYS A 52 5.07 3.13 -14.84
CA CYS A 52 6.39 2.64 -14.48
C CYS A 52 6.95 1.77 -15.62
N ASP A 53 8.27 1.75 -15.78
CA ASP A 53 8.93 0.86 -16.77
C ASP A 53 8.73 -0.60 -16.42
N THR A 54 8.76 -0.89 -15.13
CA THR A 54 8.63 -2.25 -14.63
C THR A 54 7.71 -2.26 -13.41
N VAL A 55 6.71 -3.11 -13.45
CA VAL A 55 5.90 -3.49 -12.30
C VAL A 55 5.74 -5.00 -12.34
N TYR A 56 6.09 -5.67 -11.25
CA TYR A 56 5.93 -7.12 -11.15
C TYR A 56 5.68 -7.57 -9.72
N ASP A 57 4.95 -8.66 -9.59
CA ASP A 57 4.68 -9.32 -8.33
C ASP A 57 5.70 -10.44 -8.12
N THR A 58 6.18 -10.58 -6.90
CA THR A 58 7.06 -11.65 -6.44
C THR A 58 6.82 -11.92 -4.96
N SER A 59 7.62 -12.77 -4.36
CA SER A 59 7.57 -13.05 -2.92
C SER A 59 8.94 -12.93 -2.30
N ILE A 60 8.96 -12.44 -1.07
CA ILE A 60 10.12 -12.52 -0.20
C ILE A 60 9.98 -13.76 0.65
N GLU A 61 10.91 -14.68 0.48
CA GLU A 61 10.98 -15.91 1.27
C GLU A 61 12.01 -15.73 2.38
N SER A 62 11.58 -15.87 3.62
CA SER A 62 12.42 -15.87 4.81
C SER A 62 12.17 -17.14 5.62
N ASP A 63 13.05 -17.44 6.56
CA ASP A 63 12.87 -18.59 7.47
C ASP A 63 11.58 -18.50 8.31
N ALA A 64 11.03 -17.28 8.47
CA ALA A 64 9.86 -17.04 9.30
C ALA A 64 8.54 -17.04 8.51
N CYS A 65 8.55 -16.51 7.28
CA CYS A 65 7.33 -16.34 6.48
C CYS A 65 7.65 -16.07 5.01
N VAL A 66 6.61 -16.20 4.17
CA VAL A 66 6.60 -15.77 2.78
C VAL A 66 5.71 -14.54 2.68
N VAL A 67 6.28 -13.42 2.22
CA VAL A 67 5.55 -12.16 2.08
C VAL A 67 5.44 -11.80 0.59
N PRO A 68 4.25 -11.79 0.00
CA PRO A 68 4.06 -11.28 -1.35
C PRO A 68 4.41 -9.80 -1.43
N VAL A 69 5.03 -9.39 -2.52
CA VAL A 69 5.41 -8.00 -2.74
C VAL A 69 5.19 -7.59 -4.19
N ARG A 70 4.94 -6.31 -4.42
CA ARG A 70 4.95 -5.72 -5.76
C ARG A 70 6.07 -4.68 -5.84
N VAL A 71 6.87 -4.81 -6.89
CA VAL A 71 8.00 -3.92 -7.16
C VAL A 71 7.64 -2.95 -8.28
N TYR A 72 7.90 -1.67 -8.06
CA TYR A 72 7.66 -0.59 -9.03
C TYR A 72 8.95 0.13 -9.33
N ARG A 73 9.28 0.29 -10.61
CA ARG A 73 10.45 1.03 -11.06
C ARG A 73 10.03 2.10 -12.05
N ALA A 74 10.44 3.34 -11.79
CA ALA A 74 10.22 4.45 -12.70
C ALA A 74 11.03 4.28 -14.00
N LYS A 75 10.59 4.94 -15.05
CA LYS A 75 11.23 4.95 -16.35
C LYS A 75 12.65 5.51 -16.26
N GLY A 76 13.62 4.78 -16.84
CA GLY A 76 15.02 5.19 -16.85
C GLY A 76 15.72 4.98 -15.51
N SER A 77 15.13 4.30 -14.54
CA SER A 77 15.84 3.91 -13.33
C SER A 77 16.98 2.95 -13.68
N GLN A 78 18.20 3.48 -13.62
CA GLN A 78 19.41 2.71 -13.86
C GLN A 78 19.72 1.76 -12.70
N ALA A 79 20.66 0.83 -12.91
CA ALA A 79 21.10 -0.08 -11.88
C ALA A 79 21.43 0.67 -10.57
N ALA A 80 20.92 0.18 -9.44
CA ALA A 80 21.05 0.74 -8.10
C ALA A 80 20.33 2.09 -7.89
N ALA A 81 19.00 2.07 -7.86
CA ALA A 81 18.16 3.21 -7.43
C ALA A 81 17.99 3.24 -5.91
N PRO A 82 17.67 4.42 -5.31
CA PRO A 82 17.15 4.47 -3.95
C PRO A 82 15.90 3.61 -3.80
N GLY A 83 15.68 3.05 -2.62
CA GLY A 83 14.53 2.17 -2.33
C GLY A 83 13.52 2.79 -1.38
N LEU A 84 12.25 2.45 -1.56
CA LEU A 84 11.19 2.71 -0.59
C LEU A 84 10.46 1.39 -0.32
N ILE A 85 10.52 0.90 0.90
CA ILE A 85 9.67 -0.19 1.38
C ILE A 85 8.36 0.45 1.79
N PHE A 86 7.27 0.11 1.10
CA PHE A 86 5.96 0.67 1.36
C PHE A 86 5.07 -0.35 2.08
N ILE A 87 4.53 0.05 3.24
CA ILE A 87 3.65 -0.74 4.09
C ILE A 87 2.28 -0.08 4.03
N HIS A 88 1.29 -0.76 3.45
CA HIS A 88 -0.04 -0.19 3.28
C HIS A 88 -0.83 -0.08 4.58
N GLY A 89 -1.70 0.92 4.67
CA GLY A 89 -2.67 1.07 5.74
C GLY A 89 -3.87 0.13 5.61
N GLY A 90 -4.82 0.28 6.51
CA GLY A 90 -6.06 -0.51 6.51
C GLY A 90 -6.36 -1.17 7.86
N GLY A 91 -5.79 -0.66 8.96
CA GLY A 91 -6.07 -1.15 10.31
C GLY A 91 -5.76 -2.62 10.51
N PHE A 92 -4.77 -3.14 9.80
CA PHE A 92 -4.34 -4.56 9.79
C PHE A 92 -5.44 -5.55 9.33
N THR A 93 -6.54 -5.06 8.78
CA THR A 93 -7.71 -5.87 8.43
C THR A 93 -8.07 -5.77 6.96
N ILE A 94 -7.80 -4.64 6.34
CA ILE A 94 -8.04 -4.35 4.92
C ILE A 94 -6.77 -3.82 4.27
N GLY A 95 -6.82 -3.60 2.96
CA GLY A 95 -5.66 -3.18 2.17
C GLY A 95 -5.05 -4.35 1.42
N ASN A 96 -4.40 -4.04 0.33
CA ASN A 96 -3.62 -4.97 -0.49
C ASN A 96 -2.81 -4.18 -1.52
N LEU A 97 -2.03 -4.87 -2.34
CA LEU A 97 -1.21 -4.27 -3.40
C LEU A 97 -2.03 -3.49 -4.44
N ASP A 98 -3.24 -3.96 -4.77
CA ASP A 98 -4.09 -3.31 -5.79
C ASP A 98 -4.67 -1.98 -5.31
N LEU A 99 -5.02 -1.89 -4.04
CA LEU A 99 -5.57 -0.67 -3.44
C LEU A 99 -4.57 0.48 -3.49
N HIS A 100 -3.29 0.18 -3.26
CA HIS A 100 -2.22 1.17 -3.20
C HIS A 100 -1.37 1.25 -4.48
N ASP A 101 -1.76 0.54 -5.55
CA ASP A 101 -1.00 0.47 -6.81
C ASP A 101 -0.74 1.86 -7.41
N SER A 102 -1.77 2.71 -7.47
CA SER A 102 -1.65 4.08 -8.00
C SER A 102 -0.68 4.93 -7.17
N LEU A 103 -0.79 4.87 -5.84
CA LEU A 103 0.09 5.61 -4.94
C LEU A 103 1.54 5.14 -5.07
N CYS A 104 1.77 3.82 -5.10
CA CYS A 104 3.12 3.27 -5.24
C CYS A 104 3.76 3.63 -6.59
N ARG A 105 2.99 3.65 -7.69
CA ARG A 105 3.46 4.16 -8.99
C ARG A 105 3.84 5.63 -8.93
N GLN A 106 2.98 6.46 -8.33
CA GLN A 106 3.24 7.88 -8.18
C GLN A 106 4.51 8.13 -7.37
N LEU A 107 4.68 7.46 -6.23
CA LEU A 107 5.88 7.54 -5.42
C LEU A 107 7.14 7.13 -6.20
N ALA A 108 7.07 6.02 -6.95
CA ALA A 108 8.19 5.56 -7.75
C ALA A 108 8.60 6.60 -8.81
N ILE A 109 7.62 7.20 -9.50
CA ILE A 109 7.86 8.16 -10.58
C ILE A 109 8.37 9.50 -10.04
N GLU A 110 7.68 10.08 -9.05
CA GLU A 110 7.97 11.43 -8.58
C GLU A 110 9.25 11.51 -7.74
N ALA A 111 9.51 10.46 -6.94
CA ALA A 111 10.73 10.41 -6.14
C ALA A 111 11.92 9.73 -6.86
N ALA A 112 11.71 9.18 -8.05
CA ALA A 112 12.71 8.40 -8.81
C ALA A 112 13.31 7.25 -7.98
N VAL A 113 12.48 6.54 -7.22
CA VAL A 113 12.88 5.42 -6.34
C VAL A 113 12.30 4.10 -6.85
N THR A 114 12.90 2.98 -6.44
CA THR A 114 12.24 1.69 -6.54
C THR A 114 11.34 1.51 -5.32
N VAL A 115 10.03 1.36 -5.53
CA VAL A 115 9.08 1.06 -4.46
C VAL A 115 8.88 -0.46 -4.37
N ILE A 116 8.95 -1.00 -3.16
CA ILE A 116 8.62 -2.41 -2.85
C ILE A 116 7.46 -2.37 -1.86
N ALA A 117 6.25 -2.61 -2.36
CA ALA A 117 5.04 -2.67 -1.55
C ALA A 117 4.85 -4.06 -0.97
N LEU A 118 4.58 -4.15 0.33
CA LEU A 118 4.40 -5.40 1.05
C LEU A 118 2.92 -5.76 1.14
N ASP A 119 2.58 -7.03 0.91
CA ASP A 119 1.24 -7.60 1.12
C ASP A 119 1.28 -8.51 2.36
N TYR A 120 1.35 -7.88 3.52
CA TYR A 120 1.47 -8.56 4.80
C TYR A 120 0.16 -9.22 5.22
N ARG A 121 0.23 -10.27 6.04
CA ARG A 121 -0.93 -11.02 6.54
C ARG A 121 -1.87 -10.14 7.35
N LEU A 122 -3.17 -10.27 7.12
CA LEU A 122 -4.23 -9.45 7.72
C LEU A 122 -5.04 -10.23 8.76
N ALA A 123 -5.56 -9.50 9.75
CA ALA A 123 -6.58 -9.97 10.66
C ALA A 123 -7.96 -10.02 9.95
N PRO A 124 -8.89 -10.84 10.40
CA PRO A 124 -8.82 -11.76 11.55
C PRO A 124 -8.14 -13.10 11.25
N GLU A 125 -7.83 -13.39 9.98
CA GLU A 125 -7.21 -14.66 9.57
C GLU A 125 -5.85 -14.85 10.25
N HIS A 126 -5.08 -13.77 10.32
CA HIS A 126 -3.77 -13.71 10.95
C HIS A 126 -3.72 -12.56 11.95
N LYS A 127 -3.98 -12.90 13.22
CA LYS A 127 -3.98 -11.90 14.30
C LYS A 127 -2.57 -11.42 14.62
N PHE A 128 -2.50 -10.31 15.40
CA PHE A 128 -1.25 -9.85 15.98
C PHE A 128 -0.47 -11.01 16.61
N PRO A 129 0.86 -11.13 16.36
CA PRO A 129 1.73 -10.14 15.72
C PRO A 129 2.02 -10.38 14.22
N ALA A 130 1.27 -11.20 13.49
CA ALA A 130 1.58 -11.68 12.14
C ALA A 130 1.99 -10.56 11.16
N ALA A 131 1.22 -9.46 11.09
CA ALA A 131 1.53 -8.34 10.21
C ALA A 131 2.90 -7.70 10.53
N VAL A 132 3.20 -7.54 11.82
CA VAL A 132 4.47 -6.97 12.28
C VAL A 132 5.64 -7.89 11.96
N GLU A 133 5.46 -9.20 12.15
CA GLU A 133 6.47 -10.21 11.83
C GLU A 133 6.78 -10.25 10.34
N ASP A 134 5.75 -10.18 9.48
CA ASP A 134 5.91 -10.13 8.03
C ASP A 134 6.66 -8.88 7.59
N CYS A 135 6.24 -7.71 8.05
CA CYS A 135 6.88 -6.45 7.70
C CYS A 135 8.34 -6.40 8.16
N LEU A 136 8.63 -6.90 9.36
CA LEU A 136 9.98 -6.95 9.89
C LEU A 136 10.87 -7.93 9.12
N ALA A 137 10.35 -9.13 8.81
CA ALA A 137 11.06 -10.15 8.05
C ALA A 137 11.36 -9.67 6.63
N ALA A 138 10.35 -9.13 5.94
CA ALA A 138 10.50 -8.58 4.60
C ALA A 138 11.50 -7.42 4.56
N THR A 139 11.41 -6.49 5.51
CA THR A 139 12.35 -5.37 5.61
C THR A 139 13.79 -5.84 5.79
N ARG A 140 14.04 -6.75 6.72
CA ARG A 140 15.38 -7.31 6.94
C ARG A 140 15.92 -8.01 5.71
N TRP A 141 15.08 -8.78 5.03
CA TRP A 141 15.45 -9.48 3.82
C TRP A 141 15.80 -8.50 2.69
N ILE A 142 14.99 -7.45 2.46
CA ILE A 142 15.24 -6.42 1.45
C ILE A 142 16.55 -5.72 1.72
N LEU A 143 16.83 -5.33 2.96
CA LEU A 143 18.08 -4.67 3.33
C LEU A 143 19.32 -5.58 3.10
N ALA A 144 19.20 -6.86 3.43
CA ALA A 144 20.26 -7.84 3.23
C ALA A 144 20.51 -8.16 1.74
N ASN A 145 19.47 -8.05 0.89
CA ASN A 145 19.51 -8.39 -0.52
C ASN A 145 19.43 -7.16 -1.46
N ALA A 146 19.74 -5.97 -0.96
CA ALA A 146 19.59 -4.71 -1.68
C ALA A 146 20.29 -4.73 -3.05
N ALA A 147 21.51 -5.28 -3.13
CA ALA A 147 22.27 -5.39 -4.37
C ALA A 147 21.56 -6.27 -5.43
N ALA A 148 21.01 -7.42 -5.03
CA ALA A 148 20.27 -8.30 -5.90
C ALA A 148 18.97 -7.66 -6.41
N LEU A 149 18.36 -6.81 -5.58
CA LEU A 149 17.19 -5.99 -5.92
C LEU A 149 17.57 -4.72 -6.71
N GLN A 150 18.83 -4.53 -7.06
CA GLN A 150 19.33 -3.30 -7.69
C GLN A 150 18.95 -2.02 -6.91
N LEU A 151 19.07 -2.08 -5.59
CA LEU A 151 18.88 -0.95 -4.69
C LEU A 151 20.22 -0.43 -4.18
N GLN A 152 20.28 0.86 -3.92
CA GLN A 152 21.41 1.46 -3.19
C GLN A 152 21.21 1.18 -1.70
N ALA A 153 22.02 0.32 -1.12
CA ALA A 153 21.87 -0.16 0.26
C ALA A 153 21.79 0.96 1.31
N ASN A 154 22.43 2.11 1.04
CA ASN A 154 22.49 3.24 1.97
C ASN A 154 21.34 4.25 1.81
N THR A 155 20.41 4.01 0.86
CA THR A 155 19.32 4.93 0.52
C THR A 155 18.01 4.19 0.43
N ILE A 156 17.75 3.32 1.39
CA ILE A 156 16.47 2.62 1.52
C ILE A 156 15.69 3.27 2.66
N ALA A 157 14.50 3.79 2.34
CA ALA A 157 13.54 4.31 3.30
C ALA A 157 12.43 3.30 3.54
N ILE A 158 11.73 3.47 4.66
CA ILE A 158 10.50 2.76 4.99
C ILE A 158 9.42 3.81 5.16
N GLY A 159 8.26 3.58 4.60
CA GLY A 159 7.11 4.45 4.72
C GLY A 159 5.81 3.69 4.56
N GLY A 160 4.73 4.32 4.96
CA GLY A 160 3.39 3.75 4.87
C GLY A 160 2.33 4.79 5.17
N ASP A 161 1.08 4.37 5.14
CA ASP A 161 -0.06 5.19 5.49
C ASP A 161 -0.83 4.59 6.67
N SER A 162 -1.43 5.42 7.52
CA SER A 162 -2.29 4.99 8.63
C SER A 162 -1.63 3.94 9.54
N ALA A 163 -2.03 2.67 9.43
CA ALA A 163 -1.50 1.55 10.21
C ALA A 163 -0.20 0.94 9.63
N GLY A 164 0.17 1.35 8.43
CA GLY A 164 1.39 0.92 7.75
C GLY A 164 2.66 1.59 8.24
#